data_d953ec236b59ed83633df10a7fa69515
#
_entry.id   d953ec236b59ed83633df10a7fa69515
#
_cell.length_a   1.000
_cell.length_b   1.000
_cell.length_c   1.000
_cell.angle_alpha   90.00
_cell.angle_beta   90.00
_cell.angle_gamma   90.00
#
_symmetry.space_group_name_H-M   'P 1'
#
loop_
_entity.id
_entity.type
_entity.pdbx_description
1 polymer ?
#
loop_
_entity_poly.entity_id
_entity_poly.type
_entity_poly.pdbx_seq_one_letter_code
_entity_poly.pdbx_strand_id
1 'polypeptide(L)'
;MGHMDTRESSTRTREIEEFTNLHFIHPVGARLTPLLARLQVSPNAVSLSGMACGMLAGWAYYRYQDVRYACLGFLLMVVWHILDGVDGQLARLTNRQSEFGKIIDGIADNVTFVSVYLGLGLALAPVHGPWVWALLALAGTAHSMQAATYELQRQE
;
A
#
# COMPACT_ATOMS: atom_id res chain seq x y z
N MET A 1 18.11 14.54 -34.49
CA MET A 1 18.29 14.57 -33.02
C MET A 1 16.92 14.60 -32.39
N GLY A 2 16.50 13.46 -31.87
CA GLY A 2 15.12 13.14 -31.61
C GLY A 2 14.56 13.87 -30.39
N HIS A 3 13.50 14.60 -30.58
CA HIS A 3 12.51 14.88 -29.56
C HIS A 3 11.78 13.54 -29.29
N MET A 4 12.33 12.72 -28.42
CA MET A 4 11.61 11.57 -27.89
C MET A 4 10.45 12.06 -27.03
N ASP A 5 9.30 11.70 -27.49
CA ASP A 5 7.98 12.21 -27.18
C ASP A 5 7.64 11.98 -25.70
N THR A 6 7.74 13.04 -24.89
CA THR A 6 7.32 13.07 -23.48
C THR A 6 5.82 12.73 -23.30
N ARG A 7 5.05 12.73 -24.39
CA ARG A 7 3.64 12.31 -24.42
C ARG A 7 3.50 10.79 -24.40
N GLU A 8 4.35 10.04 -25.10
CA GLU A 8 4.30 8.56 -25.10
C GLU A 8 4.67 7.98 -23.72
N SER A 9 5.68 8.56 -23.06
CA SER A 9 6.03 8.11 -21.70
C SER A 9 4.91 8.36 -20.69
N SER A 10 4.21 9.50 -20.78
CA SER A 10 3.11 9.82 -19.87
C SER A 10 1.85 8.98 -20.12
N THR A 11 1.62 8.57 -21.38
CA THR A 11 0.48 7.73 -21.74
C THR A 11 0.72 6.30 -21.28
N ARG A 12 1.94 5.78 -21.47
CA ARG A 12 2.35 4.43 -21.05
C ARG A 12 2.28 4.27 -19.52
N THR A 13 2.68 5.29 -18.76
CA THR A 13 2.56 5.29 -17.30
C THR A 13 1.10 5.27 -16.84
N ARG A 14 0.19 5.94 -17.55
CA ARG A 14 -1.25 5.95 -17.24
C ARG A 14 -1.93 4.61 -17.54
N GLU A 15 -1.49 3.88 -18.55
CA GLU A 15 -2.06 2.56 -18.90
C GLU A 15 -1.69 1.48 -17.89
N ILE A 16 -0.58 1.67 -17.16
CA ILE A 16 -0.09 0.73 -16.14
C ILE A 16 -0.73 1.00 -14.77
N GLU A 17 -1.21 2.22 -14.51
CA GLU A 17 -1.88 2.55 -13.25
C GLU A 17 -3.29 1.97 -13.18
N GLU A 18 -3.59 1.25 -12.11
CA GLU A 18 -4.92 0.70 -11.87
C GLU A 18 -5.97 1.82 -11.81
N PHE A 19 -7.15 1.58 -12.39
CA PHE A 19 -8.28 2.52 -12.46
C PHE A 19 -8.63 3.11 -11.08
N THR A 20 -8.59 2.30 -10.03
CA THR A 20 -8.85 2.71 -8.65
C THR A 20 -7.82 3.71 -8.14
N ASN A 21 -6.56 3.50 -8.51
CA ASN A 21 -5.45 4.37 -8.11
C ASN A 21 -5.62 5.76 -8.74
N LEU A 22 -5.88 5.82 -10.05
CA LEU A 22 -6.08 7.06 -10.80
C LEU A 22 -7.30 7.86 -10.34
N HIS A 23 -8.44 7.19 -10.08
CA HIS A 23 -9.72 7.88 -9.89
C HIS A 23 -10.08 8.11 -8.43
N PHE A 24 -9.51 7.35 -7.49
CA PHE A 24 -9.84 7.45 -6.08
C PHE A 24 -8.63 7.79 -5.21
N ILE A 25 -7.57 7.01 -5.26
CA ILE A 25 -6.43 7.17 -4.35
C ILE A 25 -5.66 8.46 -4.65
N HIS A 26 -5.31 8.69 -5.92
CA HIS A 26 -4.58 9.89 -6.32
C HIS A 26 -5.31 11.20 -6.02
N PRO A 27 -6.62 11.37 -6.33
CA PRO A 27 -7.35 12.60 -5.99
C PRO A 27 -7.46 12.85 -4.49
N VAL A 28 -7.65 11.80 -3.68
CA VAL A 28 -7.70 11.93 -2.22
C VAL A 28 -6.32 12.30 -1.69
N GLY A 29 -5.28 11.61 -2.14
CA GLY A 29 -3.89 11.91 -1.80
C GLY A 29 -3.50 13.34 -2.17
N ALA A 30 -3.84 13.79 -3.37
CA ALA A 30 -3.55 15.15 -3.84
C ALA A 30 -4.19 16.26 -2.98
N ARG A 31 -5.30 15.97 -2.30
CA ARG A 31 -5.93 16.92 -1.35
C ARG A 31 -5.30 16.85 0.04
N LEU A 32 -4.93 15.66 0.50
CA LEU A 32 -4.33 15.46 1.82
C LEU A 32 -2.88 15.93 1.88
N THR A 33 -2.10 15.69 0.83
CA THR A 33 -0.67 16.01 0.78
C THR A 33 -0.37 17.49 1.09
N PRO A 34 -1.05 18.51 0.49
CA PRO A 34 -0.79 19.90 0.82
C PRO A 34 -1.16 20.25 2.26
N LEU A 35 -2.18 19.62 2.83
CA LEU A 35 -2.58 19.83 4.21
C LEU A 35 -1.51 19.32 5.17
N LEU A 36 -1.02 18.08 4.93
CA LEU A 36 0.04 17.47 5.74
C LEU A 36 1.36 18.24 5.61
N ALA A 37 1.66 18.77 4.41
CA ALA A 37 2.82 19.63 4.20
C ALA A 37 2.74 20.93 5.02
N ARG A 38 1.56 21.57 5.07
CA ARG A 38 1.33 22.76 5.91
C ARG A 38 1.46 22.46 7.39
N LEU A 39 1.02 21.28 7.83
CA LEU A 39 1.16 20.80 9.21
C LEU A 39 2.57 20.30 9.52
N GLN A 40 3.50 20.38 8.58
CA GLN A 40 4.89 19.93 8.70
C GLN A 40 5.03 18.45 9.10
N VAL A 41 4.05 17.61 8.77
CA VAL A 41 4.11 16.16 9.00
C VAL A 41 5.23 15.58 8.14
N SER A 42 6.04 14.70 8.72
CA SER A 42 7.10 14.03 7.96
C SER A 42 6.54 12.87 7.12
N PRO A 43 7.08 12.60 5.91
CA PRO A 43 6.68 11.43 5.12
C PRO A 43 6.75 10.12 5.90
N ASN A 44 7.83 9.92 6.66
CA ASN A 44 8.01 8.71 7.48
C ASN A 44 6.92 8.55 8.55
N ALA A 45 6.40 9.65 9.11
CA ALA A 45 5.29 9.58 10.06
C ALA A 45 4.00 9.11 9.37
N VAL A 46 3.81 9.46 8.10
CA VAL A 46 2.66 9.00 7.30
C VAL A 46 2.80 7.50 7.00
N SER A 47 3.98 7.03 6.56
CA SER A 47 4.26 5.59 6.34
C SER A 47 4.02 4.78 7.62
N LEU A 48 4.52 5.24 8.78
CA LEU A 48 4.30 4.58 10.07
C LEU A 48 2.83 4.57 10.49
N SER A 49 2.08 5.63 10.19
CA SER A 49 0.63 5.67 10.44
C SER A 49 -0.12 4.69 9.54
N GLY A 50 0.29 4.58 8.28
CA GLY A 50 -0.21 3.56 7.35
C GLY A 50 0.07 2.15 7.88
N MET A 51 1.30 1.86 8.29
CA MET A 51 1.69 0.57 8.89
C MET A 51 0.81 0.23 10.10
N ALA A 52 0.53 1.19 10.98
CA ALA A 52 -0.35 0.99 12.13
C ALA A 52 -1.78 0.63 11.68
N CYS A 53 -2.31 1.30 10.65
CA CYS A 53 -3.60 0.94 10.05
C CYS A 53 -3.59 -0.48 9.48
N GLY A 54 -2.52 -0.88 8.79
CA GLY A 54 -2.35 -2.23 8.25
C GLY A 54 -2.32 -3.31 9.33
N MET A 55 -1.61 -3.08 10.43
CA MET A 55 -1.59 -4.00 11.57
C MET A 55 -2.98 -4.12 12.24
N LEU A 56 -3.68 -3.00 12.40
CA LEU A 56 -5.06 -3.00 12.90
C LEU A 56 -6.03 -3.69 11.95
N ALA A 57 -5.81 -3.59 10.63
CA ALA A 57 -6.58 -4.34 9.64
C ALA A 57 -6.37 -5.85 9.79
N GLY A 58 -5.12 -6.30 9.98
CA GLY A 58 -4.81 -7.71 10.24
C GLY A 58 -5.52 -8.24 11.50
N TRP A 59 -5.52 -7.44 12.58
CA TRP A 59 -6.28 -7.78 13.79
C TRP A 59 -7.79 -7.81 13.53
N ALA A 60 -8.33 -6.88 12.75
CA ALA A 60 -9.74 -6.87 12.42
C ALA A 60 -10.12 -8.10 11.57
N TYR A 61 -9.29 -8.48 10.58
CA TYR A 61 -9.52 -9.70 9.79
C TYR A 61 -9.39 -10.99 10.60
N TYR A 62 -8.60 -11.01 11.66
CA TYR A 62 -8.63 -12.14 12.59
C TYR A 62 -10.02 -12.37 13.18
N ARG A 63 -10.84 -11.31 13.30
CA ARG A 63 -12.22 -11.35 13.80
C ARG A 63 -13.28 -11.29 12.70
N TYR A 64 -12.95 -11.65 11.47
CA TYR A 64 -13.78 -11.50 10.27
C TYR A 64 -15.17 -12.14 10.36
N GLN A 65 -15.40 -13.10 11.27
CA GLN A 65 -16.69 -13.74 11.49
C GLN A 65 -17.79 -12.74 11.91
N ASP A 66 -17.44 -11.66 12.58
CA ASP A 66 -18.31 -10.52 12.76
C ASP A 66 -18.10 -9.53 11.60
N VAL A 67 -19.15 -9.31 10.84
CA VAL A 67 -19.13 -8.42 9.65
C VAL A 67 -18.61 -7.02 9.98
N ARG A 68 -18.79 -6.53 11.20
CA ARG A 68 -18.27 -5.22 11.63
C ARG A 68 -16.75 -5.17 11.57
N TYR A 69 -16.08 -6.22 12.01
CA TYR A 69 -14.61 -6.30 11.94
C TYR A 69 -14.12 -6.54 10.51
N ALA A 70 -14.86 -7.31 9.70
CA ALA A 70 -14.53 -7.45 8.28
C ALA A 70 -14.61 -6.09 7.56
N CYS A 71 -15.67 -5.31 7.79
CA CYS A 71 -15.81 -3.96 7.25
C CYS A 71 -14.74 -3.02 7.80
N LEU A 72 -14.42 -3.09 9.09
CA LEU A 72 -13.36 -2.29 9.69
C LEU A 72 -11.99 -2.62 9.05
N GLY A 73 -11.67 -3.89 8.88
CA GLY A 73 -10.45 -4.33 8.21
C GLY A 73 -10.34 -3.78 6.79
N PHE A 74 -11.43 -3.85 6.03
CA PHE A 74 -11.48 -3.28 4.68
C PHE A 74 -11.25 -1.77 4.68
N LEU A 75 -11.93 -1.02 5.57
CA LEU A 75 -11.76 0.43 5.68
C LEU A 75 -10.33 0.80 6.08
N LEU A 76 -9.73 0.07 7.01
CA LEU A 76 -8.34 0.28 7.43
C LEU A 76 -7.35 0.02 6.28
N MET A 77 -7.59 -0.99 5.44
CA MET A 77 -6.79 -1.24 4.24
C MET A 77 -6.92 -0.13 3.19
N VAL A 78 -8.12 0.44 3.04
CA VAL A 78 -8.32 1.62 2.16
C VAL A 78 -7.55 2.82 2.70
N VAL A 79 -7.62 3.07 4.01
CA VAL A 79 -6.86 4.15 4.66
C VAL A 79 -5.36 3.94 4.51
N TRP A 80 -4.86 2.72 4.78
CA TRP A 80 -3.46 2.37 4.55
C TRP A 80 -3.02 2.69 3.12
N HIS A 81 -3.76 2.24 2.12
CA HIS A 81 -3.43 2.45 0.70
C HIS A 81 -3.40 3.94 0.31
N ILE A 82 -4.29 4.75 0.90
CA ILE A 82 -4.27 6.20 0.72
C ILE A 82 -3.01 6.81 1.35
N LEU A 83 -2.66 6.41 2.58
CA LEU A 83 -1.50 6.95 3.29
C LEU A 83 -0.19 6.59 2.61
N ASP A 84 -0.07 5.38 2.07
CA ASP A 84 1.02 4.90 1.24
C ASP A 84 1.25 5.79 0.01
N GLY A 85 0.17 6.09 -0.74
CA GLY A 85 0.27 7.03 -1.85
C GLY A 85 0.60 8.48 -1.43
N VAL A 86 0.19 8.88 -0.24
CA VAL A 86 0.39 10.24 0.30
C VAL A 86 1.82 10.47 0.76
N ASP A 87 2.48 9.50 1.40
CA ASP A 87 3.83 9.70 1.92
C ASP A 87 4.85 9.94 0.79
N GLY A 88 4.76 9.19 -0.30
CA GLY A 88 5.57 9.43 -1.50
C GLY A 88 5.27 10.78 -2.16
N GLN A 89 4.01 11.20 -2.22
CA GLN A 89 3.64 12.53 -2.73
C GLN A 89 4.18 13.64 -1.80
N LEU A 90 4.07 13.45 -0.48
CA LEU A 90 4.55 14.38 0.52
C LEU A 90 6.07 14.51 0.48
N ALA A 91 6.80 13.40 0.33
CA ALA A 91 8.24 13.38 0.20
C ALA A 91 8.70 14.19 -1.02
N ARG A 92 8.02 14.03 -2.15
CA ARG A 92 8.28 14.81 -3.37
C ARG A 92 7.96 16.30 -3.19
N LEU A 93 6.79 16.61 -2.65
CA LEU A 93 6.35 18.01 -2.46
C LEU A 93 7.24 18.80 -1.52
N THR A 94 7.76 18.14 -0.46
CA THR A 94 8.60 18.78 0.56
C THR A 94 10.10 18.64 0.30
N ASN A 95 10.51 18.03 -0.83
CA ASN A 95 11.90 17.70 -1.16
C ASN A 95 12.61 16.91 -0.04
N ARG A 96 11.89 16.01 0.65
CA ARG A 96 12.40 15.15 1.72
C ARG A 96 12.51 13.68 1.29
N GLN A 97 12.76 13.44 0.01
CA GLN A 97 13.03 12.09 -0.50
C GLN A 97 14.37 11.61 0.08
N SER A 98 14.41 10.40 0.61
CA SER A 98 15.61 9.78 1.15
C SER A 98 15.58 8.28 0.97
N GLU A 99 16.75 7.65 0.86
CA GLU A 99 16.86 6.19 0.83
C GLU A 99 16.31 5.54 2.11
N PHE A 100 16.50 6.19 3.25
CA PHE A 100 15.93 5.74 4.52
C PHE A 100 14.39 5.78 4.50
N GLY A 101 13.79 6.80 3.88
CA GLY A 101 12.34 6.87 3.69
C GLY A 101 11.81 5.72 2.86
N LYS A 102 12.47 5.37 1.75
CA LYS A 102 12.12 4.21 0.92
C LYS A 102 12.21 2.88 1.68
N ILE A 103 13.19 2.75 2.57
CA ILE A 103 13.33 1.55 3.40
C ILE A 103 12.16 1.45 4.40
N ILE A 104 11.79 2.57 5.05
CA ILE A 104 10.65 2.61 5.99
C ILE A 104 9.36 2.24 5.26
N ASP A 105 9.12 2.80 4.10
CA ASP A 105 7.99 2.54 3.23
C ASP A 105 7.88 1.04 2.88
N GLY A 106 8.94 0.45 2.35
CA GLY A 106 8.98 -0.98 2.05
C GLY A 106 8.81 -1.88 3.30
N ILE A 107 9.29 -1.45 4.47
CA ILE A 107 9.03 -2.18 5.73
C ILE A 107 7.56 -2.05 6.12
N ALA A 108 6.97 -0.86 6.00
CA ALA A 108 5.57 -0.59 6.34
C ALA A 108 4.62 -1.46 5.51
N ASP A 109 4.88 -1.58 4.21
CA ASP A 109 4.15 -2.44 3.30
C ASP A 109 4.25 -3.92 3.70
N ASN A 110 5.48 -4.40 3.89
CA ASN A 110 5.69 -5.79 4.28
C ASN A 110 5.00 -6.12 5.60
N VAL A 111 5.11 -5.26 6.63
CA VAL A 111 4.45 -5.45 7.92
C VAL A 111 2.93 -5.46 7.76
N THR A 112 2.38 -4.59 6.93
CA THR A 112 0.95 -4.55 6.63
C THR A 112 0.47 -5.87 6.04
N PHE A 113 1.09 -6.35 4.95
CA PHE A 113 0.68 -7.59 4.30
C PHE A 113 0.88 -8.81 5.19
N VAL A 114 2.01 -8.90 5.89
CA VAL A 114 2.25 -9.98 6.87
C VAL A 114 1.16 -9.98 7.94
N SER A 115 0.78 -8.81 8.47
CA SER A 115 -0.26 -8.70 9.50
C SER A 115 -1.61 -9.18 8.99
N VAL A 116 -1.99 -8.81 7.76
CA VAL A 116 -3.25 -9.24 7.13
C VAL A 116 -3.25 -10.76 6.89
N TYR A 117 -2.19 -11.30 6.28
CA TYR A 117 -2.10 -12.73 6.03
C TYR A 117 -2.05 -13.55 7.32
N LEU A 118 -1.33 -13.06 8.33
CA LEU A 118 -1.29 -13.71 9.65
C LEU A 118 -2.67 -13.69 10.32
N GLY A 119 -3.37 -12.54 10.30
CA GLY A 119 -4.71 -12.40 10.86
C GLY A 119 -5.70 -13.37 10.21
N LEU A 120 -5.73 -13.41 8.87
CA LEU A 120 -6.57 -14.36 8.11
C LEU A 120 -6.16 -15.82 8.37
N GLY A 121 -4.87 -16.11 8.39
CA GLY A 121 -4.37 -17.48 8.66
C GLY A 121 -4.79 -18.01 10.03
N LEU A 122 -4.62 -17.19 11.07
CA LEU A 122 -5.02 -17.54 12.43
C LEU A 122 -6.55 -17.72 12.55
N ALA A 123 -7.33 -16.98 11.77
CA ALA A 123 -8.78 -17.08 11.79
C ALA A 123 -9.33 -18.26 10.97
N LEU A 124 -8.72 -18.57 9.83
CA LEU A 124 -9.22 -19.56 8.87
C LEU A 124 -8.66 -20.96 9.11
N ALA A 125 -7.40 -21.10 9.54
CA ALA A 125 -6.77 -22.41 9.71
C ALA A 125 -7.47 -23.31 10.74
N PRO A 126 -8.03 -22.83 11.87
CA PRO A 126 -8.79 -23.67 12.80
C PRO A 126 -10.08 -24.25 12.19
N VAL A 127 -10.66 -23.55 11.21
CA VAL A 127 -11.94 -23.95 10.59
C VAL A 127 -11.72 -24.81 9.34
N HIS A 128 -10.73 -24.45 8.52
CA HIS A 128 -10.53 -25.06 7.22
C HIS A 128 -9.32 -26.01 7.16
N GLY A 129 -8.47 -26.02 8.19
CA GLY A 129 -7.30 -26.88 8.26
C GLY A 129 -5.99 -26.16 7.89
N PRO A 130 -4.85 -26.83 8.15
CA PRO A 130 -3.52 -26.21 8.04
C PRO A 130 -3.10 -25.84 6.61
N TRP A 131 -3.74 -26.38 5.58
CA TRP A 131 -3.48 -26.03 4.18
C TRP A 131 -3.74 -24.56 3.85
N VAL A 132 -4.51 -23.85 4.70
CA VAL A 132 -4.72 -22.40 4.62
C VAL A 132 -3.39 -21.65 4.60
N TRP A 133 -2.43 -22.10 5.42
CA TRP A 133 -1.10 -21.48 5.48
C TRP A 133 -0.33 -21.61 4.16
N ALA A 134 -0.50 -22.73 3.45
CA ALA A 134 0.11 -22.93 2.14
C ALA A 134 -0.50 -21.96 1.10
N LEU A 135 -1.82 -21.75 1.14
CA LEU A 135 -2.47 -20.77 0.26
C LEU A 135 -2.03 -19.34 0.56
N LEU A 136 -1.95 -18.97 1.84
CA LEU A 136 -1.51 -17.63 2.23
C LEU A 136 -0.04 -17.38 1.86
N ALA A 137 0.82 -18.39 2.01
CA ALA A 137 2.19 -18.32 1.55
C ALA A 137 2.28 -18.15 0.03
N LEU A 138 1.47 -18.90 -0.73
CA LEU A 138 1.39 -18.76 -2.17
C LEU A 138 0.88 -17.37 -2.58
N ALA A 139 -0.16 -16.87 -1.92
CA ALA A 139 -0.70 -15.53 -2.17
C ALA A 139 0.34 -14.44 -1.85
N GLY A 140 1.05 -14.56 -0.73
CA GLY A 140 2.10 -13.63 -0.33
C GLY A 140 3.28 -13.63 -1.31
N THR A 141 3.71 -14.79 -1.77
CA THR A 141 4.80 -14.88 -2.78
C THR A 141 4.34 -14.30 -4.13
N ALA A 142 3.13 -14.62 -4.58
CA ALA A 142 2.58 -14.05 -5.81
C ALA A 142 2.48 -12.52 -5.73
N HIS A 143 2.04 -11.98 -4.59
CA HIS A 143 1.97 -10.54 -4.35
C HIS A 143 3.36 -9.89 -4.40
N SER A 144 4.35 -10.48 -3.74
CA SER A 144 5.73 -9.98 -3.75
C SER A 144 6.35 -10.01 -5.15
N MET A 145 6.08 -11.06 -5.94
CA MET A 145 6.53 -11.15 -7.33
C MET A 145 5.87 -10.08 -8.21
N GLN A 146 4.57 -9.84 -8.03
CA GLN A 146 3.85 -8.79 -8.76
C GLN A 146 4.42 -7.40 -8.45
N ALA A 147 4.65 -7.09 -7.17
CA ALA A 147 5.26 -5.84 -6.74
C ALA A 147 6.67 -5.64 -7.34
N ALA A 148 7.52 -6.68 -7.31
CA ALA A 148 8.84 -6.64 -7.90
C ALA A 148 8.81 -6.43 -9.43
N THR A 149 7.89 -7.10 -10.13
CA THR A 149 7.72 -6.93 -11.58
C THR A 149 7.28 -5.52 -11.94
N TYR A 150 6.35 -4.96 -11.17
CA TYR A 150 5.87 -3.59 -11.35
C TYR A 150 7.00 -2.57 -11.16
N GLU A 151 7.84 -2.75 -10.14
CA GLU A 151 8.98 -1.86 -9.89
C GLU A 151 10.02 -1.93 -11.03
N LEU A 152 10.30 -3.12 -11.58
CA LEU A 152 11.19 -3.28 -12.72
C LEU A 152 10.68 -2.55 -13.97
N GLN A 153 9.37 -2.66 -14.26
CA GLN A 153 8.74 -1.97 -15.40
C GLN A 153 8.75 -0.46 -15.27
N ARG A 154 8.77 0.05 -14.04
CA ARG A 154 8.78 1.49 -13.75
C ARG A 154 10.16 2.12 -13.94
N GLN A 155 11.22 1.30 -13.91
CA GLN A 155 12.62 1.75 -14.08
C GLN A 155 13.04 1.80 -15.55
N GLU A 156 12.31 1.15 -16.48
CA GLU A 156 12.51 1.23 -17.92
C GLU A 156 11.80 2.44 -18.55
#